data_aa371d9ffd4d08ae40650c3551a41807
#
_entry.id   aa371d9ffd4d08ae40650c3551a41807
#
_cell.length_a   1.000
_cell.length_b   1.000
_cell.length_c   1.000
_cell.angle_alpha   90.00
_cell.angle_beta   90.00
_cell.angle_gamma   90.00
#
_symmetry.space_group_name_H-M   'P 1'
#
loop_
_entity.id
_entity.type
_entity.pdbx_description
1 polymer ?
#
loop_
_entity_poly.entity_id
_entity_poly.type
_entity_poly.pdbx_seq_one_letter_code
_entity_poly.pdbx_strand_id
1 'polypeptide(L)'
;MLASGQKIVPEKTLIIFDEVQDCPKVINAMKYFCENAPQYHIACAGSLLGIALAKPSSFPVGKVNFMQIDPMTFTEFLLANGDENLVKYLESVDTLDPIPDAFFNPLYEKLKMYYVTGGMPESVKMWTEARDVSAMQEVLSDIIGAYERDFAKHPNLTEFPKISMIWKSIPSQLARENKK
;
A
#
# COMPACT_ATOMS: atom_id res chain seq x y z
N MET A 1 -25.33 17.27 5.82
CA MET A 1 -25.43 16.91 4.40
C MET A 1 -24.04 17.04 3.81
N LEU A 2 -23.53 16.00 3.19
CA LEU A 2 -22.30 16.10 2.40
C LEU A 2 -22.55 16.99 1.19
N ALA A 3 -21.52 17.61 0.64
CA ALA A 3 -21.61 18.43 -0.58
C ALA A 3 -22.22 17.64 -1.78
N SER A 4 -22.17 16.32 -1.75
CA SER A 4 -22.80 15.41 -2.71
C SER A 4 -24.33 15.31 -2.59
N GLY A 5 -24.96 15.94 -1.60
CA GLY A 5 -26.39 15.80 -1.34
C GLY A 5 -26.83 14.45 -0.76
N GLN A 6 -25.91 13.52 -0.55
CA GLN A 6 -26.22 12.21 -0.01
C GLN A 6 -26.47 12.24 1.48
N LYS A 7 -27.46 11.47 1.93
CA LYS A 7 -27.80 11.34 3.36
C LYS A 7 -26.85 10.34 4.02
N ILE A 8 -26.21 10.76 5.11
CA ILE A 8 -25.45 9.86 5.98
C ILE A 8 -26.45 9.07 6.82
N VAL A 9 -26.43 7.74 6.71
CA VAL A 9 -27.30 6.84 7.45
C VAL A 9 -26.45 6.11 8.48
N PRO A 10 -26.76 6.23 9.80
CA PRO A 10 -26.06 5.50 10.85
C PRO A 10 -25.98 4.00 10.53
N GLU A 11 -24.88 3.36 10.88
CA GLU A 11 -24.58 1.93 10.69
C GLU A 11 -24.56 1.43 9.24
N LYS A 12 -24.95 2.24 8.25
CA LYS A 12 -25.01 1.88 6.84
C LYS A 12 -24.08 2.69 5.94
N THR A 13 -23.49 3.77 6.46
CA THR A 13 -22.60 4.66 5.70
C THR A 13 -21.22 4.63 6.30
N LEU A 14 -20.21 4.30 5.48
CA LEU A 14 -18.81 4.52 5.80
C LEU A 14 -18.42 5.93 5.36
N ILE A 15 -17.88 6.71 6.29
CA ILE A 15 -17.33 8.03 6.02
C ILE A 15 -15.82 7.87 5.88
N ILE A 16 -15.27 8.28 4.74
CA ILE A 16 -13.83 8.21 4.48
C ILE A 16 -13.29 9.64 4.42
N PHE A 17 -12.30 9.90 5.25
CA PHE A 17 -11.48 11.11 5.17
C PHE A 17 -10.13 10.74 4.58
N ASP A 18 -9.86 11.22 3.39
CA ASP A 18 -8.59 11.04 2.71
C ASP A 18 -7.66 12.21 2.98
N GLU A 19 -6.34 11.97 2.90
CA GLU A 19 -5.27 12.96 3.14
C GLU A 19 -5.45 13.73 4.46
N VAL A 20 -5.75 12.99 5.55
CA VAL A 20 -6.08 13.61 6.85
C VAL A 20 -4.94 14.44 7.46
N GLN A 21 -3.69 14.24 7.01
CA GLN A 21 -2.56 15.07 7.44
C GLN A 21 -2.73 16.54 7.02
N ASP A 22 -3.50 16.83 5.98
CA ASP A 22 -3.78 18.20 5.53
C ASP A 22 -4.85 18.88 6.39
N CYS A 23 -5.58 18.10 7.20
CA CYS A 23 -6.59 18.61 8.10
C CYS A 23 -6.48 18.02 9.53
N PRO A 24 -5.55 18.49 10.36
CA PRO A 24 -5.35 17.99 11.74
C PRO A 24 -6.61 18.01 12.61
N LYS A 25 -7.59 18.86 12.28
CA LYS A 25 -8.88 18.90 12.99
C LYS A 25 -9.67 17.61 12.83
N VAL A 26 -9.54 16.91 11.71
CA VAL A 26 -10.20 15.61 11.49
C VAL A 26 -9.61 14.56 12.42
N ILE A 27 -8.30 14.52 12.58
CA ILE A 27 -7.61 13.60 13.50
C ILE A 27 -8.11 13.80 14.93
N ASN A 28 -8.22 15.06 15.37
CA ASN A 28 -8.75 15.37 16.70
C ASN A 28 -10.23 15.01 16.85
N ALA A 29 -11.01 15.15 15.77
CA ALA A 29 -12.45 14.85 15.78
C ALA A 29 -12.74 13.34 15.91
N MET A 30 -11.82 12.45 15.51
CA MET A 30 -12.00 10.99 15.61
C MET A 30 -12.33 10.54 17.04
N LYS A 31 -11.73 11.18 18.06
CA LYS A 31 -12.07 10.91 19.46
C LYS A 31 -13.57 11.15 19.74
N TYR A 32 -14.09 12.25 19.27
CA TYR A 32 -15.51 12.60 19.49
C TYR A 32 -16.46 11.68 18.75
N PHE A 33 -16.10 11.23 17.55
CA PHE A 33 -16.89 10.23 16.84
C PHE A 33 -16.90 8.90 17.60
N CYS A 34 -15.76 8.43 18.08
CA CYS A 34 -15.70 7.22 18.89
C CYS A 34 -16.53 7.30 20.17
N GLU A 35 -16.51 8.43 20.87
CA GLU A 35 -17.15 8.60 22.18
C GLU A 35 -18.64 8.98 22.07
N ASN A 36 -19.00 9.84 21.12
CA ASN A 36 -20.34 10.49 21.08
C ASN A 36 -21.18 10.06 19.87
N ALA A 37 -20.60 9.39 18.89
CA ALA A 37 -21.29 9.02 17.66
C ALA A 37 -20.80 7.67 17.10
N PRO A 38 -20.74 6.59 17.93
CA PRO A 38 -20.18 5.28 17.54
C PRO A 38 -20.97 4.60 16.42
N GLN A 39 -22.19 5.04 16.14
CA GLN A 39 -23.04 4.54 15.06
C GLN A 39 -22.54 4.95 13.66
N TYR A 40 -21.54 5.84 13.55
CA TYR A 40 -20.95 6.22 12.27
C TYR A 40 -19.61 5.53 12.08
N HIS A 41 -19.51 4.72 11.03
CA HIS A 41 -18.25 4.09 10.65
C HIS A 41 -17.36 5.10 9.94
N ILE A 42 -16.13 5.26 10.45
CA ILE A 42 -15.17 6.24 9.93
C ILE A 42 -13.86 5.54 9.62
N ALA A 43 -13.35 5.81 8.43
CA ALA A 43 -11.98 5.49 8.04
C ALA A 43 -11.23 6.76 7.68
N CYS A 44 -9.97 6.83 8.07
CA CYS A 44 -9.09 7.93 7.70
C CYS A 44 -7.87 7.37 6.98
N ALA A 45 -7.51 7.97 5.85
CA ALA A 45 -6.33 7.60 5.09
C ALA A 45 -5.35 8.79 5.02
N GLY A 46 -4.06 8.49 4.91
CA GLY A 46 -3.03 9.50 4.73
C GLY A 46 -1.66 8.88 4.55
N SER A 47 -0.92 9.33 3.54
CA SER A 47 0.39 8.80 3.17
C SER A 47 1.50 9.13 4.17
N LEU A 48 1.35 10.22 4.93
CA LEU A 48 2.32 10.74 5.91
C LEU A 48 1.81 10.66 7.35
N LEU A 49 0.91 9.73 7.64
CA LEU A 49 0.24 9.64 8.94
C LEU A 49 1.25 9.52 10.10
N GLY A 50 2.32 8.75 9.93
CA GLY A 50 3.36 8.60 10.94
C GLY A 50 4.06 9.91 11.30
N ILE A 51 4.29 10.81 10.32
CA ILE A 51 4.92 12.12 10.55
C ILE A 51 3.90 13.09 11.18
N ALA A 52 2.65 13.06 10.73
CA ALA A 52 1.59 13.88 11.31
C ALA A 52 1.31 13.52 12.77
N LEU A 53 1.42 12.24 13.12
CA LEU A 53 1.23 11.72 14.47
C LEU A 53 2.42 12.00 15.41
N ALA A 54 3.61 12.24 14.86
CA ALA A 54 4.80 12.61 15.65
C ALA A 54 4.74 14.05 16.21
N LYS A 55 3.80 14.87 15.75
CA LYS A 55 3.56 16.21 16.33
C LYS A 55 2.77 16.08 17.64
N PRO A 56 3.03 16.91 18.66
CA PRO A 56 2.39 16.83 19.98
C PRO A 56 0.93 17.31 20.00
N SER A 57 0.16 17.11 18.94
CA SER A 57 -1.28 17.29 18.95
C SER A 57 -1.93 16.01 19.48
N SER A 58 -2.95 16.14 20.30
CA SER A 58 -3.66 15.06 21.01
C SER A 58 -4.18 13.96 20.06
N PHE A 59 -3.31 13.03 19.69
CA PHE A 59 -3.75 11.84 18.98
C PHE A 59 -4.70 11.03 19.87
N PRO A 60 -5.81 10.53 19.36
CA PRO A 60 -6.82 9.80 20.15
C PRO A 60 -6.36 8.37 20.49
N VAL A 61 -5.36 8.26 21.36
CA VAL A 61 -4.82 6.98 21.83
C VAL A 61 -5.93 6.08 22.37
N GLY A 62 -5.98 4.83 21.90
CA GLY A 62 -6.97 3.84 22.32
C GLY A 62 -8.39 4.05 21.76
N LYS A 63 -8.59 5.03 20.87
CA LYS A 63 -9.89 5.33 20.24
C LYS A 63 -9.91 5.05 18.73
N VAL A 64 -8.79 4.65 18.16
CA VAL A 64 -8.63 4.32 16.75
C VAL A 64 -7.84 3.04 16.60
N ASN A 65 -8.16 2.27 15.58
CA ASN A 65 -7.39 1.11 15.15
C ASN A 65 -6.60 1.49 13.91
N PHE A 66 -5.34 1.07 13.85
CA PHE A 66 -4.52 1.25 12.67
C PHE A 66 -4.66 0.05 11.75
N MET A 67 -4.74 0.34 10.45
CA MET A 67 -4.60 -0.63 9.39
C MET A 67 -3.47 -0.16 8.48
N GLN A 68 -2.43 -0.97 8.37
CA GLN A 68 -1.36 -0.74 7.42
C GLN A 68 -1.74 -1.38 6.09
N ILE A 69 -1.56 -0.65 4.99
CA ILE A 69 -1.76 -1.16 3.64
C ILE A 69 -0.38 -1.23 3.01
N ASP A 70 0.07 -2.45 2.75
CA ASP A 70 1.36 -2.74 2.12
C ASP A 70 1.14 -3.11 0.64
N PRO A 71 2.19 -3.10 -0.19
CA PRO A 71 2.14 -3.74 -1.51
C PRO A 71 1.70 -5.21 -1.40
N MET A 72 1.06 -5.71 -2.45
CA MET A 72 0.56 -7.09 -2.50
C MET A 72 1.70 -8.09 -2.26
N THR A 73 1.45 -9.06 -1.41
CA THR A 73 2.33 -10.22 -1.20
C THR A 73 2.31 -11.15 -2.41
N PHE A 74 3.26 -12.11 -2.46
CA PHE A 74 3.26 -13.12 -3.52
C PHE A 74 1.97 -13.96 -3.53
N THR A 75 1.44 -14.27 -2.35
CA THR A 75 0.17 -15.01 -2.22
C THR A 75 -1.01 -14.21 -2.81
N GLU A 76 -1.10 -12.92 -2.51
CA GLU A 76 -2.12 -12.03 -3.07
C GLU A 76 -1.96 -11.86 -4.59
N PHE A 77 -0.71 -11.81 -5.08
CA PHE A 77 -0.43 -11.82 -6.51
C PHE A 77 -0.92 -13.12 -7.18
N LEU A 78 -0.72 -14.28 -6.57
CA LEU A 78 -1.25 -15.56 -7.06
C LEU A 78 -2.78 -15.53 -7.13
N LEU A 79 -3.44 -15.06 -6.06
CA LEU A 79 -4.91 -14.91 -6.04
C LEU A 79 -5.41 -13.99 -7.16
N ALA A 80 -4.76 -12.84 -7.35
CA ALA A 80 -5.10 -11.90 -8.43
C ALA A 80 -4.93 -12.53 -9.84
N ASN A 81 -4.06 -13.54 -9.97
CA ASN A 81 -3.87 -14.27 -11.22
C ASN A 81 -4.82 -15.48 -11.38
N GLY A 82 -5.68 -15.78 -10.40
CA GLY A 82 -6.58 -16.95 -10.41
C GLY A 82 -5.89 -18.26 -10.07
N ASP A 83 -4.76 -18.21 -9.36
CA ASP A 83 -3.93 -19.38 -9.01
C ASP A 83 -4.25 -19.90 -7.59
N GLU A 84 -5.54 -19.97 -7.19
CA GLU A 84 -5.97 -20.37 -5.84
C GLU A 84 -5.46 -21.76 -5.44
N ASN A 85 -5.24 -22.68 -6.41
CA ASN A 85 -4.71 -24.00 -6.11
C ASN A 85 -3.25 -23.94 -5.66
N LEU A 86 -2.44 -23.03 -6.22
CA LEU A 86 -1.06 -22.81 -5.79
C LEU A 86 -1.03 -22.19 -4.40
N VAL A 87 -1.96 -21.27 -4.09
CA VAL A 87 -2.09 -20.69 -2.76
C VAL A 87 -2.45 -21.75 -1.73
N LYS A 88 -3.46 -22.57 -1.98
CA LYS A 88 -3.84 -23.67 -1.08
C LYS A 88 -2.69 -24.65 -0.84
N TYR A 89 -1.90 -24.92 -1.89
CA TYR A 89 -0.72 -25.74 -1.74
C TYR A 89 0.30 -25.09 -0.81
N LEU A 90 0.64 -23.80 -1.02
CA LEU A 90 1.60 -23.08 -0.18
C LEU A 90 1.13 -23.01 1.30
N GLU A 91 -0.16 -22.83 1.54
CA GLU A 91 -0.75 -22.83 2.89
C GLU A 91 -0.70 -24.20 3.56
N SER A 92 -0.62 -25.29 2.78
CA SER A 92 -0.52 -26.66 3.29
C SER A 92 0.91 -27.11 3.56
N VAL A 93 1.93 -26.33 3.14
CA VAL A 93 3.34 -26.67 3.35
C VAL A 93 3.74 -26.34 4.79
N ASP A 94 3.99 -27.38 5.57
CA ASP A 94 4.40 -27.30 6.98
C ASP A 94 5.79 -27.91 7.25
N THR A 95 6.44 -28.43 6.22
CA THR A 95 7.73 -29.09 6.29
C THR A 95 8.79 -28.37 5.44
N LEU A 96 10.07 -28.71 5.67
CA LEU A 96 11.19 -28.25 4.85
C LEU A 96 11.51 -29.22 3.71
N ASP A 97 10.63 -30.14 3.41
CA ASP A 97 10.79 -31.07 2.29
C ASP A 97 10.75 -30.33 0.96
N PRO A 98 11.48 -30.82 -0.05
CA PRO A 98 11.45 -30.22 -1.37
C PRO A 98 10.03 -30.20 -1.96
N ILE A 99 9.66 -29.06 -2.53
CA ILE A 99 8.38 -28.91 -3.23
C ILE A 99 8.39 -29.81 -4.48
N PRO A 100 7.38 -30.67 -4.68
CA PRO A 100 7.26 -31.47 -5.90
C PRO A 100 7.26 -30.61 -7.17
N ASP A 101 7.92 -31.07 -8.23
CA ASP A 101 8.08 -30.32 -9.49
C ASP A 101 6.74 -29.85 -10.09
N ALA A 102 5.67 -30.60 -9.88
CA ALA A 102 4.33 -30.23 -10.33
C ALA A 102 3.83 -28.90 -9.75
N PHE A 103 4.27 -28.54 -8.55
CA PHE A 103 3.97 -27.27 -7.91
C PHE A 103 5.13 -26.29 -8.00
N PHE A 104 6.36 -26.78 -7.89
CA PHE A 104 7.55 -25.93 -7.92
C PHE A 104 7.67 -25.14 -9.23
N ASN A 105 7.56 -25.80 -10.37
CA ASN A 105 7.72 -25.12 -11.65
C ASN A 105 6.70 -24.00 -11.88
N PRO A 106 5.38 -24.22 -11.69
CA PRO A 106 4.41 -23.14 -11.79
C PRO A 106 4.65 -22.00 -10.79
N LEU A 107 4.96 -22.32 -9.53
CA LEU A 107 5.26 -21.33 -8.50
C LEU A 107 6.49 -20.49 -8.86
N TYR A 108 7.54 -21.13 -9.37
CA TYR A 108 8.78 -20.46 -9.76
C TYR A 108 8.58 -19.50 -10.94
N GLU A 109 7.80 -19.91 -11.95
CA GLU A 109 7.45 -19.00 -13.06
C GLU A 109 6.61 -17.81 -12.57
N LYS A 110 5.65 -18.03 -11.67
CA LYS A 110 4.86 -16.97 -11.07
C LYS A 110 5.72 -16.04 -10.20
N LEU A 111 6.67 -16.60 -9.45
CA LEU A 111 7.59 -15.79 -8.63
C LEU A 111 8.49 -14.90 -9.50
N LYS A 112 9.00 -15.40 -10.61
CA LYS A 112 9.74 -14.57 -11.56
C LYS A 112 8.89 -13.41 -12.09
N MET A 113 7.64 -13.70 -12.42
CA MET A 113 6.71 -12.67 -12.86
C MET A 113 6.40 -11.65 -11.75
N TYR A 114 6.22 -12.11 -10.51
CA TYR A 114 6.02 -11.23 -9.37
C TYR A 114 7.23 -10.30 -9.13
N TYR A 115 8.46 -10.76 -9.34
CA TYR A 115 9.64 -9.90 -9.29
C TYR A 115 9.65 -8.80 -10.37
N VAL A 116 9.08 -9.07 -11.52
CA VAL A 116 8.99 -8.09 -12.62
C VAL A 116 7.80 -7.14 -12.41
N THR A 117 6.65 -7.67 -11.97
CA THR A 117 5.41 -6.89 -11.77
C THR A 117 5.47 -6.07 -10.48
N GLY A 118 6.14 -6.59 -9.45
CA GLY A 118 6.06 -6.07 -8.09
C GLY A 118 4.71 -6.31 -7.42
N GLY A 119 4.53 -5.70 -6.26
CA GLY A 119 3.30 -5.80 -5.46
C GLY A 119 2.38 -4.59 -5.57
N MET A 120 2.63 -3.63 -6.46
CA MET A 120 1.74 -2.47 -6.62
C MET A 120 0.43 -2.91 -7.30
N PRO A 121 -0.75 -2.68 -6.66
CA PRO A 121 -2.03 -3.19 -7.16
C PRO A 121 -2.34 -2.80 -8.60
N GLU A 122 -2.02 -1.58 -9.00
CA GLU A 122 -2.26 -1.09 -10.35
C GLU A 122 -1.42 -1.85 -11.40
N SER A 123 -0.14 -2.12 -11.09
CA SER A 123 0.76 -2.91 -11.92
C SER A 123 0.29 -4.36 -12.03
N VAL A 124 -0.13 -4.97 -10.91
CA VAL A 124 -0.68 -6.32 -10.87
C VAL A 124 -1.97 -6.41 -11.69
N LYS A 125 -2.86 -5.43 -11.55
CA LYS A 125 -4.10 -5.35 -12.34
C LYS A 125 -3.80 -5.29 -13.83
N MET A 126 -2.91 -4.39 -14.26
CA MET A 126 -2.52 -4.27 -15.67
C MET A 126 -1.97 -5.60 -16.21
N TRP A 127 -1.12 -6.27 -15.46
CA TRP A 127 -0.61 -7.59 -15.82
C TRP A 127 -1.72 -8.64 -15.94
N THR A 128 -2.65 -8.70 -14.97
CA THR A 128 -3.71 -9.71 -14.98
C THR A 128 -4.71 -9.52 -16.13
N GLU A 129 -4.99 -8.28 -16.51
CA GLU A 129 -5.94 -7.92 -17.56
C GLU A 129 -5.33 -8.02 -18.96
N ALA A 130 -4.15 -7.45 -19.19
CA ALA A 130 -3.56 -7.31 -20.51
C ALA A 130 -2.52 -8.37 -20.85
N ARG A 131 -1.83 -8.95 -19.86
CA ARG A 131 -0.67 -9.84 -20.04
C ARG A 131 0.45 -9.19 -20.87
N ASP A 132 0.52 -7.87 -20.86
CA ASP A 132 1.48 -7.05 -21.60
C ASP A 132 2.50 -6.45 -20.63
N VAL A 133 3.76 -6.90 -20.78
CA VAL A 133 4.88 -6.44 -19.95
C VAL A 133 5.18 -4.96 -20.21
N SER A 134 5.04 -4.47 -21.44
CA SER A 134 5.32 -3.07 -21.78
C SER A 134 4.32 -2.13 -21.11
N ALA A 135 3.03 -2.45 -21.21
CA ALA A 135 1.98 -1.67 -20.56
C ALA A 135 2.12 -1.67 -19.03
N MET A 136 2.48 -2.81 -18.44
CA MET A 136 2.77 -2.94 -17.02
C MET A 136 3.99 -2.07 -16.61
N GLN A 137 5.06 -2.05 -17.40
CA GLN A 137 6.25 -1.23 -17.13
C GLN A 137 5.95 0.27 -17.23
N GLU A 138 5.05 0.69 -18.13
CA GLU A 138 4.56 2.07 -18.19
C GLU A 138 3.88 2.45 -16.87
N VAL A 139 2.98 1.61 -16.35
CA VAL A 139 2.34 1.82 -15.05
C VAL A 139 3.36 1.97 -13.92
N LEU A 140 4.37 1.08 -13.86
CA LEU A 140 5.43 1.18 -12.85
C LEU A 140 6.24 2.47 -12.98
N SER A 141 6.53 2.89 -14.20
CA SER A 141 7.25 4.13 -14.48
C SER A 141 6.45 5.35 -14.05
N ASP A 142 5.13 5.34 -14.29
CA ASP A 142 4.23 6.40 -13.87
C ASP A 142 4.13 6.50 -12.35
N ILE A 143 4.06 5.37 -11.66
CA ILE A 143 4.08 5.32 -10.19
C ILE A 143 5.38 5.91 -9.64
N ILE A 144 6.54 5.50 -10.17
CA ILE A 144 7.86 6.03 -9.76
C ILE A 144 7.91 7.54 -10.01
N GLY A 145 7.48 7.98 -11.21
CA GLY A 145 7.44 9.40 -11.55
C GLY A 145 6.47 10.21 -10.68
N ALA A 146 5.38 9.60 -10.21
CA ALA A 146 4.47 10.22 -9.26
C ALA A 146 5.14 10.45 -7.90
N TYR A 147 5.87 9.46 -7.37
CA TYR A 147 6.66 9.61 -6.14
C TYR A 147 7.73 10.70 -6.27
N GLU A 148 8.46 10.73 -7.38
CA GLU A 148 9.48 11.77 -7.61
C GLU A 148 8.88 13.18 -7.64
N ARG A 149 7.70 13.35 -8.25
CA ARG A 149 6.97 14.62 -8.23
C ARG A 149 6.47 14.99 -6.84
N ASP A 150 6.05 14.01 -6.05
CA ASP A 150 5.56 14.23 -4.70
C ASP A 150 6.68 14.67 -3.75
N PHE A 151 7.86 14.11 -3.89
CA PHE A 151 9.05 14.56 -3.15
C PHE A 151 9.38 16.03 -3.40
N ALA A 152 9.01 16.57 -4.55
CA ALA A 152 9.23 17.98 -4.87
C ALA A 152 8.25 18.95 -4.20
N LYS A 153 7.11 18.47 -3.69
CA LYS A 153 6.07 19.32 -3.10
C LYS A 153 6.34 19.73 -1.64
N HIS A 154 7.07 18.91 -0.90
CA HIS A 154 7.12 19.01 0.56
C HIS A 154 8.45 19.53 1.17
N PRO A 155 9.62 19.35 0.59
CA PRO A 155 10.86 19.78 1.22
C PRO A 155 11.22 21.24 0.90
N ASN A 156 11.95 21.85 1.84
CA ASN A 156 12.68 23.08 1.56
C ASN A 156 13.63 22.87 0.38
N LEU A 157 13.89 23.93 -0.39
CA LEU A 157 14.76 23.91 -1.60
C LEU A 157 16.13 23.24 -1.38
N THR A 158 16.62 23.20 -0.14
CA THR A 158 17.90 22.58 0.25
C THR A 158 17.82 21.08 0.54
N GLU A 159 16.63 20.53 0.79
CA GLU A 159 16.43 19.12 1.17
C GLU A 159 16.08 18.25 -0.03
N PHE A 160 15.36 18.79 -0.99
CA PHE A 160 14.96 18.06 -2.20
C PHE A 160 16.11 17.35 -2.93
N PRO A 161 17.28 17.99 -3.18
CA PRO A 161 18.40 17.31 -3.81
C PRO A 161 18.90 16.09 -3.03
N LYS A 162 18.89 16.17 -1.69
CA LYS A 162 19.32 15.06 -0.82
C LYS A 162 18.34 13.89 -0.88
N ILE A 163 17.04 14.17 -0.84
CA ILE A 163 15.98 13.15 -0.98
C ILE A 163 16.10 12.47 -2.34
N SER A 164 16.25 13.25 -3.43
CA SER A 164 16.42 12.72 -4.78
C SER A 164 17.67 11.85 -4.92
N MET A 165 18.79 12.22 -4.30
CA MET A 165 20.02 11.42 -4.29
C MET A 165 19.80 10.08 -3.55
N ILE A 166 19.15 10.11 -2.38
CA ILE A 166 18.85 8.89 -1.63
C ILE A 166 17.94 7.99 -2.46
N TRP A 167 16.85 8.53 -2.99
CA TRP A 167 15.91 7.79 -3.83
C TRP A 167 16.60 7.08 -5.01
N LYS A 168 17.39 7.81 -5.78
CA LYS A 168 18.15 7.27 -6.93
C LYS A 168 19.21 6.25 -6.53
N SER A 169 19.67 6.26 -5.29
CA SER A 169 20.66 5.30 -4.80
C SER A 169 20.05 3.94 -4.40
N ILE A 170 18.73 3.88 -4.16
CA ILE A 170 18.07 2.67 -3.65
C ILE A 170 18.32 1.43 -4.52
N PRO A 171 18.13 1.46 -5.87
CA PRO A 171 18.37 0.29 -6.69
C PRO A 171 19.80 -0.25 -6.58
N SER A 172 20.79 0.65 -6.57
CA SER A 172 22.20 0.26 -6.46
C SER A 172 22.56 -0.27 -5.06
N GLN A 173 21.87 0.18 -4.01
CA GLN A 173 22.05 -0.32 -2.66
C GLN A 173 21.43 -1.71 -2.50
N LEU A 174 20.23 -1.93 -3.05
CA LEU A 174 19.56 -3.24 -3.03
C LEU A 174 20.32 -4.29 -3.85
N ALA A 175 20.96 -3.87 -4.96
CA ALA A 175 21.76 -4.77 -5.80
C ALA A 175 23.14 -5.11 -5.22
N ARG A 176 23.58 -4.46 -4.15
CA ARG A 176 24.85 -4.81 -3.49
C ARG A 176 24.70 -6.13 -2.77
N GLU A 177 25.46 -7.13 -3.20
CA GLU A 177 25.66 -8.34 -2.41
C GLU A 177 26.32 -7.93 -1.09
N ASN A 178 25.67 -8.25 0.02
CA ASN A 178 26.32 -8.19 1.34
C ASN A 178 27.35 -9.31 1.40
N LYS A 179 28.55 -9.05 0.89
CA LYS A 179 29.70 -9.91 1.19
C LYS A 179 29.99 -9.75 2.68
N LYS A 180 29.55 -10.75 3.46
CA LYS A 180 30.03 -10.94 4.83
C LYS A 180 31.47 -11.39 4.82
#